data_82a85aa0177c36b0e8202c14969083f0
#
_entry.id   82a85aa0177c36b0e8202c14969083f0
#
_cell.length_a   1.000
_cell.length_b   1.000
_cell.length_c   1.000
_cell.angle_alpha   90.00
_cell.angle_beta   90.00
_cell.angle_gamma   90.00
#
_symmetry.space_group_name_H-M   'P 1'
#
loop_
_entity.id
_entity.type
_entity.pdbx_description
1 polymer ?
#
loop_
_entity_poly.entity_id
_entity_poly.type
_entity_poly.pdbx_seq_one_letter_code
_entity_poly.pdbx_strand_id
1 'polypeptide(L)'
;MKKGIRIVGIAIICIGIIVGYYYYLSNHGKKDVENSTEISKVDEALSRDLAKDYPPTPREVVKFYNKLLQCFYNEDCSKSEIEELGGQARLLMDDALLANNPKEQYLTLLESDIQDSKDKGKTISDTTVANSSDIKYQKVKGEECAYVTASY
;
A
#
# COMPACT_ATOMS: atom_id res chain seq x y z
N MET A 1 -12.28 -53.24 -35.38
CA MET A 1 -11.31 -52.86 -34.30
C MET A 1 -10.46 -51.65 -34.62
N LYS A 2 -10.08 -51.31 -35.85
CA LYS A 2 -9.20 -50.15 -36.18
C LYS A 2 -9.83 -48.77 -35.98
N LYS A 3 -11.18 -48.61 -35.98
CA LYS A 3 -11.85 -47.30 -35.79
C LYS A 3 -11.91 -46.92 -34.29
N GLY A 4 -12.08 -47.85 -33.39
CA GLY A 4 -12.14 -47.60 -31.93
C GLY A 4 -10.82 -47.10 -31.35
N ILE A 5 -9.70 -47.69 -31.82
CA ILE A 5 -8.35 -47.27 -31.38
C ILE A 5 -8.02 -45.81 -31.78
N ARG A 6 -8.49 -45.39 -32.98
CA ARG A 6 -8.28 -44.00 -33.42
C ARG A 6 -9.08 -42.99 -32.58
N ILE A 7 -10.31 -43.33 -32.20
CA ILE A 7 -11.16 -42.49 -31.36
C ILE A 7 -10.56 -42.34 -29.95
N VAL A 8 -10.06 -43.45 -29.37
CA VAL A 8 -9.39 -43.41 -28.05
C VAL A 8 -8.11 -42.60 -28.10
N GLY A 9 -7.31 -42.72 -29.18
CA GLY A 9 -6.09 -41.90 -29.38
C GLY A 9 -6.40 -40.39 -29.44
N ILE A 10 -7.43 -39.99 -30.16
CA ILE A 10 -7.85 -38.59 -30.25
C ILE A 10 -8.34 -38.06 -28.91
N ALA A 11 -9.10 -38.86 -28.16
CA ALA A 11 -9.57 -38.49 -26.83
C ALA A 11 -8.42 -38.23 -25.83
N ILE A 12 -7.39 -39.08 -25.85
CA ILE A 12 -6.20 -38.87 -24.98
C ILE A 12 -5.45 -37.60 -25.36
N ILE A 13 -5.29 -37.31 -26.66
CA ILE A 13 -4.65 -36.08 -27.12
C ILE A 13 -5.44 -34.85 -26.69
N CYS A 14 -6.77 -34.86 -26.82
CA CYS A 14 -7.62 -33.77 -26.39
C CYS A 14 -7.52 -33.52 -24.86
N ILE A 15 -7.51 -34.58 -24.05
CA ILE A 15 -7.33 -34.48 -22.60
C ILE A 15 -5.95 -33.89 -22.28
N GLY A 16 -4.89 -34.34 -22.97
CA GLY A 16 -3.53 -33.82 -22.80
C GLY A 16 -3.43 -32.33 -23.13
N ILE A 17 -4.11 -31.87 -24.19
CA ILE A 17 -4.17 -30.45 -24.56
C ILE A 17 -4.93 -29.64 -23.49
N ILE A 18 -6.06 -30.14 -22.99
CA ILE A 18 -6.84 -29.45 -21.95
C ILE A 18 -6.05 -29.32 -20.66
N VAL A 19 -5.42 -30.43 -20.21
CA VAL A 19 -4.60 -30.43 -18.99
C VAL A 19 -3.34 -29.55 -19.17
N GLY A 20 -2.67 -29.63 -20.32
CA GLY A 20 -1.51 -28.79 -20.64
C GLY A 20 -1.87 -27.31 -20.70
N TYR A 21 -3.02 -26.99 -21.32
CA TYR A 21 -3.53 -25.61 -21.37
C TYR A 21 -3.92 -25.09 -19.99
N TYR A 22 -4.58 -25.93 -19.18
CA TYR A 22 -4.91 -25.57 -17.80
C TYR A 22 -3.65 -25.37 -16.93
N TYR A 23 -2.64 -26.22 -17.09
CA TYR A 23 -1.35 -26.08 -16.40
C TYR A 23 -0.60 -24.83 -16.88
N TYR A 24 -0.63 -24.55 -18.19
CA TYR A 24 -0.06 -23.33 -18.77
C TYR A 24 -0.75 -22.06 -18.23
N LEU A 25 -2.09 -22.03 -18.21
CA LEU A 25 -2.84 -20.92 -17.61
C LEU A 25 -2.60 -20.79 -16.11
N SER A 26 -2.57 -21.92 -15.38
CA SER A 26 -2.36 -21.91 -13.93
C SER A 26 -0.95 -21.43 -13.53
N ASN A 27 0.05 -21.70 -14.39
CA ASN A 27 1.44 -21.30 -14.11
C ASN A 27 1.81 -19.94 -14.72
N HIS A 28 1.13 -19.52 -15.79
CA HIS A 28 1.32 -18.20 -16.42
C HIS A 28 0.26 -17.20 -15.97
N GLY A 29 -0.90 -17.67 -15.51
CA GLY A 29 -1.98 -16.81 -14.99
C GLY A 29 -1.64 -16.09 -13.68
N LYS A 30 -0.47 -16.34 -13.09
CA LYS A 30 0.04 -15.55 -11.95
C LYS A 30 1.02 -14.43 -12.36
N LYS A 31 1.31 -14.28 -13.67
CA LYS A 31 2.21 -13.21 -14.15
C LYS A 31 1.57 -12.26 -15.17
N ASP A 32 0.41 -12.56 -15.75
CA ASP A 32 -0.15 -11.79 -16.86
C ASP A 32 -1.59 -11.29 -16.65
N VAL A 33 -2.14 -11.35 -15.43
CA VAL A 33 -3.46 -10.75 -15.11
C VAL A 33 -3.31 -9.39 -14.41
N GLU A 34 -2.09 -8.87 -14.27
CA GLU A 34 -1.81 -7.53 -13.74
C GLU A 34 -1.35 -6.54 -14.81
N ASN A 35 -1.93 -6.60 -16.00
CA ASN A 35 -1.85 -5.51 -16.98
C ASN A 35 -3.22 -4.90 -17.29
N SER A 36 -4.11 -4.88 -16.32
CA SER A 36 -5.05 -3.79 -16.14
C SER A 36 -4.30 -2.75 -15.31
N THR A 37 -4.26 -1.52 -15.75
CA THR A 37 -3.66 -0.34 -15.14
C THR A 37 -4.30 -0.02 -13.77
N GLU A 38 -4.28 -0.94 -12.83
CA GLU A 38 -4.45 -0.61 -11.41
C GLU A 38 -3.08 -0.13 -10.93
N ILE A 39 -2.95 1.19 -10.90
CA ILE A 39 -1.85 1.86 -10.22
C ILE A 39 -1.80 1.26 -8.82
N SER A 40 -0.65 0.69 -8.45
CA SER A 40 -0.48 0.13 -7.10
C SER A 40 -0.78 1.22 -6.08
N LYS A 41 -1.30 0.86 -4.90
CA LYS A 41 -1.56 1.85 -3.83
C LYS A 41 -0.29 2.59 -3.43
N VAL A 42 0.85 1.92 -3.54
CA VAL A 42 2.18 2.50 -3.31
C VAL A 42 2.47 3.55 -4.37
N ASP A 43 2.33 3.21 -5.66
CA ASP A 43 2.55 4.15 -6.76
C ASP A 43 1.57 5.33 -6.69
N GLU A 44 0.32 5.09 -6.34
CA GLU A 44 -0.67 6.14 -6.14
C GLU A 44 -0.27 7.09 -5.00
N ALA A 45 0.24 6.56 -3.89
CA ALA A 45 0.72 7.38 -2.77
C ALA A 45 1.98 8.16 -3.14
N LEU A 46 2.92 7.55 -3.87
CA LEU A 46 4.17 8.17 -4.30
C LEU A 46 3.96 9.18 -5.45
N SER A 47 2.93 9.02 -6.27
CA SER A 47 2.64 9.93 -7.38
C SER A 47 2.24 11.35 -6.94
N ARG A 48 1.85 11.53 -5.67
CA ARG A 48 1.45 12.83 -5.13
C ARG A 48 2.66 13.71 -4.82
N ASP A 49 2.80 14.79 -5.56
CA ASP A 49 3.81 15.83 -5.32
C ASP A 49 3.33 16.80 -4.23
N LEU A 50 3.72 16.55 -2.97
CA LEU A 50 3.32 17.39 -1.84
C LEU A 50 3.85 18.81 -1.90
N ALA A 51 4.84 19.12 -2.75
CA ALA A 51 5.30 20.47 -2.96
C ALA A 51 4.31 21.30 -3.80
N LYS A 52 3.52 20.63 -4.66
CA LYS A 52 2.51 21.25 -5.53
C LYS A 52 1.09 21.04 -5.06
N ASP A 53 0.81 19.87 -4.49
CA ASP A 53 -0.53 19.43 -4.07
C ASP A 53 -0.51 18.99 -2.60
N TYR A 54 -0.15 19.92 -1.70
CA TYR A 54 -0.22 19.68 -0.25
C TYR A 54 -1.68 19.57 0.20
N PRO A 55 -2.04 18.63 1.10
CA PRO A 55 -3.41 18.48 1.59
C PRO A 55 -3.92 19.77 2.22
N PRO A 56 -5.05 20.34 1.73
CA PRO A 56 -5.45 21.71 2.07
C PRO A 56 -6.08 21.86 3.46
N THR A 57 -6.39 20.75 4.14
CA THR A 57 -7.01 20.77 5.46
C THR A 57 -6.34 19.77 6.40
N PRO A 58 -6.40 20.00 7.73
CA PRO A 58 -5.87 19.03 8.71
C PRO A 58 -6.45 17.62 8.55
N ARG A 59 -7.73 17.53 8.16
CA ARG A 59 -8.38 16.24 7.87
C ARG A 59 -7.74 15.53 6.69
N GLU A 60 -7.46 16.24 5.62
CA GLU A 60 -6.84 15.65 4.41
C GLU A 60 -5.37 15.28 4.66
N VAL A 61 -4.65 16.03 5.51
CA VAL A 61 -3.30 15.64 5.98
C VAL A 61 -3.35 14.27 6.66
N VAL A 62 -4.27 14.09 7.64
CA VAL A 62 -4.41 12.83 8.37
C VAL A 62 -4.88 11.70 7.45
N LYS A 63 -5.79 11.95 6.50
CA LYS A 63 -6.19 10.95 5.51
C LYS A 63 -5.03 10.50 4.64
N PHE A 64 -4.21 11.43 4.17
CA PHE A 64 -3.07 11.08 3.36
C PHE A 64 -2.03 10.31 4.17
N TYR A 65 -1.77 10.71 5.42
CA TYR A 65 -0.91 9.96 6.34
C TYR A 65 -1.43 8.52 6.57
N ASN A 66 -2.74 8.34 6.77
CA ASN A 66 -3.37 7.02 6.89
C ASN A 66 -3.16 6.16 5.64
N LYS A 67 -3.19 6.77 4.44
CA LYS A 67 -2.88 6.08 3.19
C LYS A 67 -1.44 5.57 3.16
N LEU A 68 -0.49 6.38 3.63
CA LEU A 68 0.91 5.94 3.77
C LEU A 68 1.04 4.79 4.78
N LEU A 69 0.33 4.85 5.92
CA LEU A 69 0.31 3.75 6.90
C LEU A 69 -0.24 2.45 6.28
N GLN A 70 -1.32 2.53 5.50
CA GLN A 70 -1.84 1.35 4.79
C GLN A 70 -0.83 0.78 3.81
N CYS A 71 -0.07 1.61 3.09
CA CYS A 71 1.02 1.12 2.26
C CYS A 71 2.09 0.40 3.09
N PHE A 72 2.53 0.97 4.20
CA PHE A 72 3.56 0.36 5.07
C PHE A 72 3.16 -1.01 5.64
N TYR A 73 1.90 -1.16 6.07
CA TYR A 73 1.48 -2.34 6.83
C TYR A 73 0.70 -3.37 6.03
N ASN A 74 0.17 -3.01 4.86
CA ASN A 74 -0.67 -3.90 4.07
C ASN A 74 -0.04 -4.32 2.74
N GLU A 75 0.90 -3.52 2.20
CA GLU A 75 1.52 -3.81 0.92
C GLU A 75 2.93 -4.42 1.12
N ASP A 76 3.39 -5.14 0.13
CA ASP A 76 4.74 -5.73 0.17
C ASP A 76 5.76 -4.77 -0.44
N CYS A 77 6.00 -3.66 0.28
CA CYS A 77 6.92 -2.62 -0.15
C CYS A 77 8.38 -3.10 -0.13
N SER A 78 9.10 -2.78 -1.18
CA SER A 78 10.57 -2.87 -1.21
C SER A 78 11.19 -1.82 -0.28
N LYS A 79 12.47 -1.98 0.05
CA LYS A 79 13.19 -1.02 0.88
C LYS A 79 13.19 0.40 0.26
N SER A 80 13.35 0.52 -1.05
CA SER A 80 13.28 1.82 -1.74
C SER A 80 11.91 2.49 -1.59
N GLU A 81 10.84 1.72 -1.76
CA GLU A 81 9.48 2.24 -1.58
C GLU A 81 9.20 2.67 -0.13
N ILE A 82 9.70 1.92 0.86
CA ILE A 82 9.61 2.32 2.28
C ILE A 82 10.36 3.64 2.52
N GLU A 83 11.55 3.82 1.95
CA GLU A 83 12.31 5.05 2.06
C GLU A 83 11.58 6.24 1.39
N GLU A 84 10.99 6.04 0.22
CA GLU A 84 10.23 7.07 -0.52
C GLU A 84 8.93 7.43 0.20
N LEU A 85 8.13 6.43 0.63
CA LEU A 85 6.91 6.64 1.42
C LEU A 85 7.24 7.32 2.76
N GLY A 86 8.32 6.90 3.43
CA GLY A 86 8.82 7.54 4.65
C GLY A 86 9.23 8.99 4.42
N GLY A 87 9.81 9.28 3.24
CA GLY A 87 10.07 10.64 2.78
C GLY A 87 8.79 11.47 2.66
N GLN A 88 7.75 10.92 2.03
CA GLN A 88 6.42 11.56 1.93
C GLN A 88 5.79 11.80 3.31
N ALA A 89 5.87 10.83 4.23
CA ALA A 89 5.36 10.99 5.59
C ALA A 89 6.07 12.13 6.32
N ARG A 90 7.37 12.29 6.13
CA ARG A 90 8.15 13.37 6.74
C ARG A 90 7.78 14.76 6.21
N LEU A 91 7.33 14.88 4.95
CA LEU A 91 6.83 16.16 4.40
C LEU A 91 5.52 16.63 5.07
N LEU A 92 4.84 15.77 5.81
CA LEU A 92 3.66 16.12 6.60
C LEU A 92 3.98 16.53 8.04
N MET A 93 5.24 16.39 8.48
CA MET A 93 5.69 16.70 9.84
C MET A 93 6.10 18.17 9.94
N ASP A 94 5.86 18.77 11.11
CA ASP A 94 6.37 20.09 11.41
C ASP A 94 7.88 20.09 11.72
N ASP A 95 8.48 21.27 11.75
CA ASP A 95 9.92 21.43 11.96
C ASP A 95 10.40 20.88 13.31
N ALA A 96 9.57 21.01 14.37
CA ALA A 96 9.92 20.51 15.70
C ALA A 96 9.91 18.98 15.72
N LEU A 97 8.95 18.34 15.04
CA LEU A 97 8.88 16.89 14.92
C LEU A 97 10.05 16.38 14.05
N LEU A 98 10.38 17.06 12.95
CA LEU A 98 11.52 16.72 12.10
C LEU A 98 12.85 16.84 12.83
N ALA A 99 13.05 17.87 13.64
CA ALA A 99 14.26 18.07 14.43
C ALA A 99 14.49 16.95 15.46
N ASN A 100 13.40 16.44 16.05
CA ASN A 100 13.45 15.35 17.03
C ASN A 100 13.50 13.95 16.38
N ASN A 101 13.31 13.86 15.06
CA ASN A 101 13.32 12.60 14.30
C ASN A 101 14.24 12.73 13.07
N PRO A 102 15.57 12.65 13.24
CA PRO A 102 16.51 12.67 12.12
C PRO A 102 16.16 11.60 11.08
N LYS A 103 16.31 11.93 9.79
CA LYS A 103 15.80 11.08 8.67
C LYS A 103 16.28 9.63 8.77
N GLU A 104 17.56 9.42 8.99
CA GLU A 104 18.15 8.07 9.05
C GLU A 104 17.59 7.25 10.21
N GLN A 105 17.48 7.88 11.39
CA GLN A 105 16.91 7.22 12.56
C GLN A 105 15.41 6.91 12.35
N TYR A 106 14.66 7.85 11.81
CA TYR A 106 13.25 7.65 11.50
C TYR A 106 13.02 6.48 10.53
N LEU A 107 13.78 6.42 9.44
CA LEU A 107 13.65 5.33 8.45
C LEU A 107 14.05 3.98 9.03
N THR A 108 15.13 3.93 9.84
CA THR A 108 15.55 2.70 10.51
C THR A 108 14.47 2.17 11.45
N LEU A 109 13.85 3.04 12.24
CA LEU A 109 12.76 2.67 13.15
C LEU A 109 11.50 2.25 12.38
N LEU A 110 11.17 2.94 11.29
CA LEU A 110 10.06 2.61 10.43
C LEU A 110 10.23 1.23 9.80
N GLU A 111 11.39 0.92 9.21
CA GLU A 111 11.70 -0.40 8.65
C GLU A 111 11.54 -1.50 9.72
N SER A 112 12.05 -1.26 10.92
CA SER A 112 11.95 -2.22 12.03
C SER A 112 10.50 -2.45 12.47
N ASP A 113 9.68 -1.40 12.54
CA ASP A 113 8.28 -1.49 12.94
C ASP A 113 7.43 -2.20 11.87
N ILE A 114 7.68 -1.93 10.59
CA ILE A 114 7.06 -2.65 9.47
C ILE A 114 7.39 -4.13 9.54
N GLN A 115 8.65 -4.49 9.77
CA GLN A 115 9.08 -5.89 9.88
C GLN A 115 8.42 -6.59 11.07
N ASP A 116 8.41 -5.96 12.25
CA ASP A 116 7.74 -6.49 13.45
C ASP A 116 6.24 -6.70 13.22
N SER A 117 5.59 -5.81 12.49
CA SER A 117 4.16 -5.93 12.15
C SER A 117 3.92 -7.08 11.16
N LYS A 118 4.77 -7.24 10.16
CA LYS A 118 4.73 -8.38 9.22
C LYS A 118 4.92 -9.71 9.96
N ASP A 119 5.91 -9.79 10.83
CA ASP A 119 6.21 -11.01 11.60
C ASP A 119 5.06 -11.41 12.53
N LYS A 120 4.29 -10.44 13.01
CA LYS A 120 3.10 -10.63 13.84
C LYS A 120 1.80 -10.78 13.05
N GLY A 121 1.84 -10.70 11.72
CA GLY A 121 0.67 -10.75 10.84
C GLY A 121 -0.32 -9.61 11.07
N LYS A 122 0.17 -8.44 11.51
CA LYS A 122 -0.67 -7.26 11.76
C LYS A 122 -0.85 -6.45 10.48
N THR A 123 -2.09 -6.07 10.21
CA THR A 123 -2.47 -5.20 9.09
C THR A 123 -3.43 -4.13 9.57
N ILE A 124 -3.57 -3.07 8.79
CA ILE A 124 -4.58 -2.02 8.99
C ILE A 124 -5.78 -2.38 8.13
N SER A 125 -6.87 -2.87 8.75
CA SER A 125 -8.06 -3.31 8.02
C SER A 125 -8.89 -2.15 7.47
N ASP A 126 -9.00 -1.06 8.25
CA ASP A 126 -9.74 0.14 7.87
C ASP A 126 -9.18 1.36 8.61
N THR A 127 -9.43 2.55 8.06
CA THR A 127 -9.04 3.81 8.67
C THR A 127 -10.20 4.80 8.62
N THR A 128 -10.53 5.37 9.76
CA THR A 128 -11.58 6.39 9.87
C THR A 128 -10.99 7.69 10.39
N VAL A 129 -11.33 8.81 9.77
CA VAL A 129 -10.93 10.15 10.20
C VAL A 129 -12.17 10.97 10.54
N ALA A 130 -12.16 11.63 11.69
CA ALA A 130 -13.25 12.49 12.14
C ALA A 130 -13.71 13.47 11.07
N ASN A 131 -15.00 13.84 11.10
CA ASN A 131 -15.54 14.83 10.16
C ASN A 131 -14.93 16.21 10.43
N SER A 132 -14.95 17.07 9.42
CA SER A 132 -14.42 18.43 9.53
C SER A 132 -15.08 19.26 10.64
N SER A 133 -16.35 18.98 10.95
CA SER A 133 -17.10 19.60 12.07
C SER A 133 -16.57 19.21 13.44
N ASP A 134 -15.88 18.07 13.56
CA ASP A 134 -15.45 17.50 14.83
C ASP A 134 -13.98 17.83 15.14
N ILE A 135 -13.31 18.54 14.23
CA ILE A 135 -11.93 19.00 14.40
C ILE A 135 -11.91 20.16 15.38
N LYS A 136 -11.09 20.03 16.43
CA LYS A 136 -10.90 21.06 17.43
C LYS A 136 -9.68 21.91 17.10
N TYR A 137 -9.86 23.22 17.05
CA TYR A 137 -8.78 24.17 16.84
C TYR A 137 -8.46 24.87 18.17
N GLN A 138 -7.19 24.96 18.52
CA GLN A 138 -6.73 25.67 19.70
C GLN A 138 -5.31 26.19 19.53
N LYS A 139 -4.97 27.26 20.25
CA LYS A 139 -3.59 27.75 20.28
C LYS A 139 -2.76 27.00 21.30
N VAL A 140 -1.63 26.45 20.87
CA VAL A 140 -0.64 25.80 21.70
C VAL A 140 0.68 26.53 21.55
N LYS A 141 1.20 27.10 22.64
CA LYS A 141 2.46 27.90 22.64
C LYS A 141 2.45 29.07 21.63
N GLY A 142 1.28 29.60 21.30
CA GLY A 142 1.14 30.73 20.36
C GLY A 142 0.83 30.32 18.92
N GLU A 143 0.93 29.06 18.56
CA GLU A 143 0.64 28.50 17.25
C GLU A 143 -0.77 27.91 17.18
N GLU A 144 -1.45 28.06 16.05
CA GLU A 144 -2.76 27.45 15.82
C GLU A 144 -2.60 25.95 15.51
N CYS A 145 -3.21 25.11 16.34
CA CYS A 145 -3.18 23.67 16.21
C CYS A 145 -4.57 23.09 15.93
N ALA A 146 -4.66 22.10 15.07
CA ALA A 146 -5.87 21.31 14.82
C ALA A 146 -5.72 19.90 15.42
N TYR A 147 -6.73 19.48 16.18
CA TYR A 147 -6.80 18.13 16.74
C TYR A 147 -7.78 17.30 15.92
N VAL A 148 -7.25 16.30 15.21
CA VAL A 148 -8.01 15.40 14.34
C VAL A 148 -7.96 14.00 14.95
N THR A 149 -9.13 13.40 15.18
CA THR A 149 -9.20 12.01 15.64
C THR A 149 -9.19 11.07 14.45
N ALA A 150 -8.34 10.05 14.50
CA ALA A 150 -8.33 8.93 13.56
C ALA A 150 -8.39 7.60 14.33
N SER A 151 -8.96 6.56 13.69
CA SER A 151 -9.04 5.19 14.20
C SER A 151 -8.52 4.23 13.14
N TYR A 152 -7.91 3.14 13.60
CA TYR A 152 -7.30 2.09 12.79
C TYR A 152 -7.85 0.73 13.16
#